data_f1b2bd5bc0c20d8a170c9632f4f94683
#
_entry.id   f1b2bd5bc0c20d8a170c9632f4f94683
#
_cell.length_a   1.000
_cell.length_b   1.000
_cell.length_c   1.000
_cell.angle_alpha   90.00
_cell.angle_beta   90.00
_cell.angle_gamma   90.00
#
_symmetry.space_group_name_H-M   'P 1'
#
loop_
_entity.id
_entity.type
_entity.pdbx_description
1 polymer ?
#
loop_
_entity_poly.entity_id
_entity_poly.type
_entity_poly.pdbx_seq_one_letter_code
_entity_poly.pdbx_strand_id
1 'polypeptide(L)'
;MQNTWKDIVKDFPTTPFLFVGSGLTRRYFDLPNWEELLKHFAAIISDDSFIFQRYMQENDKDYEKIGSAISKDFDSKWFRDASIRTNEEDVYAAVEAGVSPFKAELAHFIKINSIKNEAYAEEIALLQKLTENNISGFITTNYDTFIEDIAAGYKTYNSQEELIFSPIQEMAEIFKIHGSVTDPASIVITAEDYQEFNDKCAYLAAKLLTIFMEYPIIFIGYSITDNDIQKILSAIIACLSKKNVDKLQNRFIFVKRNAAITDDIKIGTYSKEINGQDIFMTQLETNNFKLIYEPLTEKQAAMPVKLLRFFKDQFYNFTLTNQPSKHIFVNAFDPNVPLDQLCCSIGQNSQLVKRGLVGMSLEQCYKAIVFDNIIPFSADDILAFAIPNLLSQTSKLPLGRLQVQIEQDLSSNYISGIHLIKKSVEQFIRSVVA
;
A
#
# COMPACT_ATOMS: atom_id res chain seq x y z
N MET A 1 5.16 35.34 10.14
CA MET A 1 6.24 34.34 10.06
C MET A 1 5.88 33.41 8.94
N GLN A 2 6.82 33.10 8.04
CA GLN A 2 6.55 32.10 7.00
C GLN A 2 6.52 30.73 7.70
N ASN A 3 5.46 29.93 7.51
CA ASN A 3 5.37 28.59 8.07
C ASN A 3 6.51 27.73 7.51
N THR A 4 7.23 27.02 8.36
CA THR A 4 8.22 26.04 7.93
C THR A 4 7.55 24.79 7.41
N TRP A 5 8.28 23.95 6.65
CA TRP A 5 7.75 22.64 6.22
C TRP A 5 7.31 21.78 7.41
N LYS A 6 8.06 21.83 8.49
CA LYS A 6 7.74 21.16 9.75
C LYS A 6 6.41 21.63 10.36
N ASP A 7 6.11 22.93 10.31
CA ASP A 7 4.84 23.46 10.79
C ASP A 7 3.67 22.98 9.94
N ILE A 8 3.83 22.96 8.62
CA ILE A 8 2.81 22.44 7.69
C ILE A 8 2.52 20.97 7.95
N VAL A 9 3.56 20.14 8.19
CA VAL A 9 3.38 18.70 8.50
C VAL A 9 2.62 18.49 9.82
N LYS A 10 2.86 19.31 10.84
CA LYS A 10 2.12 19.24 12.11
C LYS A 10 0.63 19.49 11.94
N ASP A 11 0.27 20.36 11.01
CA ASP A 11 -1.12 20.71 10.74
C ASP A 11 -1.85 19.67 9.88
N PHE A 12 -1.18 18.64 9.38
CA PHE A 12 -1.84 17.56 8.65
C PHE A 12 -2.87 16.85 9.54
N PRO A 13 -4.10 16.61 9.08
CA PRO A 13 -5.11 15.90 9.86
C PRO A 13 -4.74 14.43 10.07
N THR A 14 -4.04 13.82 9.11
CA THR A 14 -3.62 12.42 9.11
C THR A 14 -2.21 12.28 8.50
N THR A 15 -1.67 11.07 8.47
CA THR A 15 -0.47 10.74 7.70
C THR A 15 -0.75 10.87 6.19
N PRO A 16 0.20 11.39 5.38
CA PRO A 16 -0.04 11.67 3.96
C PRO A 16 -0.03 10.42 3.08
N PHE A 17 -0.59 10.56 1.87
CA PHE A 17 -0.24 9.73 0.72
C PHE A 17 0.90 10.38 -0.06
N LEU A 18 1.80 9.55 -0.59
CA LEU A 18 2.78 9.99 -1.58
C LEU A 18 2.31 9.64 -2.98
N PHE A 19 2.22 10.67 -3.84
CA PHE A 19 1.98 10.49 -5.27
C PHE A 19 3.33 10.53 -5.99
N VAL A 20 3.81 9.34 -6.41
CA VAL A 20 5.20 9.13 -6.85
C VAL A 20 5.28 9.00 -8.37
N GLY A 21 6.07 9.88 -8.98
CA GLY A 21 6.36 9.85 -10.41
C GLY A 21 7.77 9.36 -10.74
N SER A 22 8.03 9.19 -12.04
CA SER A 22 9.29 8.67 -12.57
C SER A 22 10.55 9.44 -12.16
N GLY A 23 10.43 10.72 -11.84
CA GLY A 23 11.55 11.53 -11.35
C GLY A 23 12.13 11.05 -10.01
N LEU A 24 11.31 10.38 -9.15
CA LEU A 24 11.81 9.78 -7.92
C LEU A 24 12.61 8.51 -8.22
N THR A 25 12.08 7.63 -9.06
CA THR A 25 12.77 6.40 -9.44
C THR A 25 14.06 6.69 -10.21
N ARG A 26 14.05 7.66 -11.12
CA ARG A 26 15.27 8.13 -11.81
C ARG A 26 16.34 8.64 -10.85
N ARG A 27 15.95 9.29 -9.74
CA ARG A 27 16.89 9.70 -8.70
C ARG A 27 17.56 8.52 -8.02
N TYR A 28 16.79 7.47 -7.73
CA TYR A 28 17.27 6.37 -6.89
C TYR A 28 17.81 5.16 -7.66
N PHE A 29 17.41 4.99 -8.94
CA PHE A 29 17.82 3.87 -9.79
C PHE A 29 18.47 4.27 -11.11
N ASP A 30 18.50 5.55 -11.42
CA ASP A 30 19.02 6.06 -12.69
C ASP A 30 18.30 5.47 -13.93
N LEU A 31 17.03 5.11 -13.78
CA LEU A 31 16.20 4.58 -14.86
C LEU A 31 15.90 5.65 -15.91
N PRO A 32 15.71 5.26 -17.20
CA PRO A 32 15.37 6.20 -18.26
C PRO A 32 14.02 6.87 -18.02
N ASN A 33 13.84 8.07 -18.56
CA ASN A 33 12.51 8.66 -18.71
C ASN A 33 11.75 8.00 -19.88
N TRP A 34 10.48 8.37 -20.07
CA TRP A 34 9.65 7.77 -21.11
C TRP A 34 10.23 7.94 -22.52
N GLU A 35 10.74 9.13 -22.85
CA GLU A 35 11.40 9.37 -24.14
C GLU A 35 12.65 8.50 -24.34
N GLU A 36 13.50 8.42 -23.32
CA GLU A 36 14.72 7.60 -23.35
C GLU A 36 14.39 6.11 -23.47
N LEU A 37 13.31 5.66 -22.79
CA LEU A 37 12.83 4.28 -22.87
C LEU A 37 12.34 3.94 -24.28
N LEU A 38 11.52 4.80 -24.90
CA LEU A 38 11.05 4.61 -26.26
C LEU A 38 12.19 4.69 -27.30
N LYS A 39 13.17 5.56 -27.09
CA LYS A 39 14.40 5.60 -27.91
C LYS A 39 15.18 4.31 -27.87
N HIS A 40 15.31 3.72 -26.66
CA HIS A 40 15.99 2.44 -26.50
C HIS A 40 15.33 1.35 -27.35
N PHE A 41 14.01 1.19 -27.25
CA PHE A 41 13.29 0.18 -28.04
C PHE A 41 13.28 0.49 -29.55
N ALA A 42 13.21 1.75 -29.95
CA ALA A 42 13.35 2.15 -31.35
C ALA A 42 14.70 1.75 -31.94
N ALA A 43 15.79 1.90 -31.19
CA ALA A 43 17.13 1.50 -31.60
C ALA A 43 17.29 -0.05 -31.77
N ILE A 44 16.50 -0.84 -31.05
CA ILE A 44 16.46 -2.30 -31.27
C ILE A 44 15.76 -2.65 -32.59
N ILE A 45 14.76 -1.84 -33.00
CA ILE A 45 14.02 -2.06 -34.24
C ILE A 45 14.90 -1.83 -35.47
N SER A 46 15.76 -0.79 -35.46
CA SER A 46 16.57 -0.41 -36.61
C SER A 46 17.88 0.26 -36.19
N ASP A 47 18.96 -0.02 -36.93
CA ASP A 47 20.27 0.63 -36.77
C ASP A 47 20.30 2.07 -37.33
N ASP A 48 19.18 2.56 -37.92
CA ASP A 48 19.07 3.93 -38.41
C ASP A 48 19.07 4.89 -37.23
N SER A 49 20.07 5.76 -37.15
CA SER A 49 20.23 6.77 -36.10
C SER A 49 19.06 7.77 -36.00
N PHE A 50 18.26 7.89 -37.08
CA PHE A 50 17.09 8.77 -37.15
C PHE A 50 15.76 8.04 -36.91
N ILE A 51 15.77 6.76 -36.59
CA ILE A 51 14.55 5.96 -36.39
C ILE A 51 13.58 6.61 -35.40
N PHE A 52 14.06 7.09 -34.23
CA PHE A 52 13.21 7.74 -33.24
C PHE A 52 12.67 9.09 -33.73
N GLN A 53 13.46 9.88 -34.43
CA GLN A 53 13.02 11.14 -35.07
C GLN A 53 11.91 10.90 -36.10
N ARG A 54 11.99 9.79 -36.83
CA ARG A 54 10.91 9.39 -37.73
C ARG A 54 9.62 9.14 -36.99
N TYR A 55 9.65 8.33 -35.90
CA TYR A 55 8.46 8.11 -35.06
C TYR A 55 7.90 9.40 -34.49
N MET A 56 8.77 10.32 -34.03
CA MET A 56 8.36 11.65 -33.54
C MET A 56 7.64 12.48 -34.56
N GLN A 57 8.09 12.47 -35.83
CA GLN A 57 7.46 13.23 -36.91
C GLN A 57 6.16 12.60 -37.43
N GLU A 58 6.13 11.28 -37.56
CA GLU A 58 4.96 10.54 -38.06
C GLU A 58 3.80 10.55 -37.07
N ASN A 59 4.07 10.79 -35.76
CA ASN A 59 3.08 10.73 -34.68
C ASN A 59 2.93 12.08 -33.95
N ASP A 60 3.19 13.21 -34.59
CA ASP A 60 2.95 14.57 -34.05
C ASP A 60 3.62 14.83 -32.68
N LYS A 61 4.70 14.13 -32.37
CA LYS A 61 5.39 14.14 -31.07
C LYS A 61 4.50 13.67 -29.90
N ASP A 62 3.46 12.93 -30.18
CA ASP A 62 2.57 12.30 -29.20
C ASP A 62 3.18 10.99 -28.73
N TYR A 63 3.65 10.95 -27.49
CA TYR A 63 4.36 9.79 -26.94
C TYR A 63 3.47 8.55 -26.83
N GLU A 64 2.16 8.68 -26.62
CA GLU A 64 1.22 7.55 -26.59
C GLU A 64 1.16 6.87 -27.98
N LYS A 65 1.03 7.68 -29.06
CA LYS A 65 1.04 7.18 -30.45
C LYS A 65 2.40 6.63 -30.86
N ILE A 66 3.49 7.27 -30.41
CA ILE A 66 4.86 6.78 -30.62
C ILE A 66 5.03 5.41 -29.97
N GLY A 67 4.52 5.23 -28.74
CA GLY A 67 4.49 3.95 -28.04
C GLY A 67 3.77 2.87 -28.85
N SER A 68 2.59 3.17 -29.42
CA SER A 68 1.85 2.25 -30.31
C SER A 68 2.65 1.86 -31.55
N ALA A 69 3.27 2.84 -32.22
CA ALA A 69 4.02 2.60 -33.44
C ALA A 69 5.27 1.74 -33.17
N ILE A 70 6.02 2.05 -32.09
CA ILE A 70 7.20 1.28 -31.65
C ILE A 70 6.78 -0.13 -31.24
N SER A 71 5.71 -0.27 -30.44
CA SER A 71 5.21 -1.60 -30.02
C SER A 71 4.90 -2.50 -31.20
N LYS A 72 4.18 -1.98 -32.20
CA LYS A 72 3.82 -2.71 -33.41
C LYS A 72 5.04 -3.18 -34.22
N ASP A 73 5.99 -2.29 -34.44
CA ASP A 73 7.19 -2.60 -35.22
C ASP A 73 8.13 -3.53 -34.45
N PHE A 74 8.26 -3.34 -33.14
CA PHE A 74 9.04 -4.19 -32.25
C PHE A 74 8.48 -5.62 -32.19
N ASP A 75 7.18 -5.78 -31.97
CA ASP A 75 6.51 -7.08 -31.93
C ASP A 75 6.68 -7.83 -33.26
N SER A 76 6.50 -7.12 -34.38
CA SER A 76 6.72 -7.69 -35.71
C SER A 76 8.16 -8.18 -35.93
N LYS A 77 9.16 -7.44 -35.45
CA LYS A 77 10.57 -7.83 -35.52
C LYS A 77 10.87 -8.96 -34.57
N TRP A 78 10.36 -8.93 -33.34
CA TRP A 78 10.60 -9.93 -32.31
C TRP A 78 10.19 -11.34 -32.74
N PHE A 79 9.06 -11.49 -33.44
CA PHE A 79 8.60 -12.77 -33.97
C PHE A 79 9.46 -13.29 -35.15
N ARG A 80 10.10 -12.40 -35.90
CA ARG A 80 10.90 -12.75 -37.11
C ARG A 80 12.38 -12.93 -36.80
N ASP A 81 12.90 -12.24 -35.81
CA ASP A 81 14.33 -12.15 -35.51
C ASP A 81 14.60 -12.52 -34.04
N ALA A 82 15.12 -13.74 -33.86
CA ALA A 82 15.45 -14.22 -32.52
C ALA A 82 16.61 -13.47 -31.84
N SER A 83 17.41 -12.70 -32.61
CA SER A 83 18.60 -12.01 -32.07
C SER A 83 18.24 -10.82 -31.16
N ILE A 84 17.00 -10.30 -31.23
CA ILE A 84 16.55 -9.20 -30.38
C ILE A 84 15.85 -9.64 -29.11
N ARG A 85 15.68 -10.95 -28.92
CA ARG A 85 15.03 -11.52 -27.73
C ARG A 85 16.02 -11.64 -26.58
N THR A 86 15.60 -11.32 -25.38
CA THR A 86 16.45 -11.47 -24.18
C THR A 86 16.65 -12.92 -23.74
N ASN A 87 15.96 -13.89 -24.30
CA ASN A 87 16.02 -15.32 -23.95
C ASN A 87 15.75 -15.63 -22.46
N GLU A 88 14.97 -14.80 -21.79
CA GLU A 88 14.58 -14.98 -20.42
C GLU A 88 13.22 -15.69 -20.30
N GLU A 89 13.11 -16.59 -19.32
CA GLU A 89 11.91 -17.43 -19.16
C GLU A 89 10.66 -16.62 -18.85
N ASP A 90 10.77 -15.55 -18.05
CA ASP A 90 9.67 -14.67 -17.71
C ASP A 90 9.12 -13.88 -18.91
N VAL A 91 9.99 -13.48 -19.86
CA VAL A 91 9.60 -12.84 -21.12
C VAL A 91 8.83 -13.82 -22.00
N TYR A 92 9.38 -15.03 -22.18
CA TYR A 92 8.72 -16.06 -23.00
C TYR A 92 7.36 -16.47 -22.42
N ALA A 93 7.28 -16.70 -21.11
CA ALA A 93 6.03 -17.04 -20.44
C ALA A 93 4.97 -15.94 -20.60
N ALA A 94 5.37 -14.68 -20.50
CA ALA A 94 4.44 -13.55 -20.72
C ALA A 94 3.91 -13.52 -22.17
N VAL A 95 4.80 -13.72 -23.16
CA VAL A 95 4.39 -13.74 -24.58
C VAL A 95 3.50 -14.95 -24.89
N GLU A 96 3.80 -16.13 -24.34
CA GLU A 96 2.97 -17.32 -24.49
C GLU A 96 1.57 -17.13 -23.84
N ALA A 97 1.50 -16.34 -22.77
CA ALA A 97 0.23 -15.92 -22.15
C ALA A 97 -0.53 -14.84 -22.93
N GLY A 98 0.01 -14.37 -24.08
CA GLY A 98 -0.63 -13.40 -24.97
C GLY A 98 -0.24 -11.94 -24.74
N VAL A 99 0.75 -11.67 -23.89
CA VAL A 99 1.30 -10.32 -23.72
C VAL A 99 2.13 -9.92 -24.95
N SER A 100 2.04 -8.64 -25.35
CA SER A 100 2.89 -8.11 -26.42
C SER A 100 4.37 -8.30 -26.07
N PRO A 101 5.21 -8.82 -26.99
CA PRO A 101 6.65 -8.89 -26.82
C PRO A 101 7.28 -7.57 -26.35
N PHE A 102 6.82 -6.44 -26.88
CA PHE A 102 7.29 -5.12 -26.45
C PHE A 102 7.07 -4.89 -24.96
N LYS A 103 5.86 -5.18 -24.43
CA LYS A 103 5.57 -5.00 -23.00
C LYS A 103 6.36 -5.99 -22.12
N ALA A 104 6.53 -7.23 -22.55
CA ALA A 104 7.31 -8.24 -21.85
C ALA A 104 8.79 -7.86 -21.74
N GLU A 105 9.42 -7.47 -22.88
CA GLU A 105 10.82 -7.03 -22.93
C GLU A 105 11.02 -5.70 -22.17
N LEU A 106 10.05 -4.77 -22.24
CA LEU A 106 10.08 -3.51 -21.49
C LEU A 106 10.04 -3.77 -19.98
N ALA A 107 9.18 -4.66 -19.51
CA ALA A 107 9.12 -5.03 -18.11
C ALA A 107 10.43 -5.66 -17.63
N HIS A 108 10.99 -6.55 -18.43
CA HIS A 108 12.30 -7.16 -18.17
C HIS A 108 13.41 -6.09 -18.13
N PHE A 109 13.47 -5.22 -19.14
CA PHE A 109 14.45 -4.13 -19.21
C PHE A 109 14.43 -3.24 -17.96
N ILE A 110 13.25 -2.80 -17.50
CA ILE A 110 13.13 -1.99 -16.28
C ILE A 110 13.60 -2.78 -15.07
N LYS A 111 13.21 -4.05 -14.95
CA LYS A 111 13.54 -4.92 -13.81
C LYS A 111 15.05 -5.09 -13.65
N ILE A 112 15.79 -5.40 -14.73
CA ILE A 112 17.24 -5.61 -14.67
C ILE A 112 18.03 -4.30 -14.48
N ASN A 113 17.49 -3.16 -14.92
CA ASN A 113 18.13 -1.86 -14.78
C ASN A 113 17.75 -1.11 -13.50
N SER A 114 16.87 -1.69 -12.67
CA SER A 114 16.48 -1.11 -11.36
C SER A 114 17.56 -1.33 -10.30
N ILE A 115 18.76 -0.77 -10.53
CA ILE A 115 19.92 -0.86 -9.64
C ILE A 115 19.95 0.38 -8.75
N LYS A 116 19.94 0.18 -7.42
CA LYS A 116 19.95 1.28 -6.45
C LYS A 116 21.22 2.12 -6.55
N ASN A 117 21.06 3.43 -6.63
CA ASN A 117 22.15 4.38 -6.57
C ASN A 117 22.57 4.63 -5.11
N GLU A 118 23.74 4.14 -4.73
CA GLU A 118 24.28 4.22 -3.36
C GLU A 118 24.41 5.66 -2.84
N ALA A 119 24.53 6.66 -3.73
CA ALA A 119 24.59 8.06 -3.34
C ALA A 119 23.33 8.54 -2.61
N TYR A 120 22.21 7.83 -2.75
CA TYR A 120 20.94 8.16 -2.12
C TYR A 120 20.48 7.12 -1.07
N ALA A 121 21.37 6.25 -0.62
CA ALA A 121 21.06 5.19 0.35
C ALA A 121 20.38 5.71 1.63
N GLU A 122 20.85 6.87 2.15
CA GLU A 122 20.26 7.48 3.35
C GLU A 122 18.84 8.04 3.09
N GLU A 123 18.58 8.63 1.90
CA GLU A 123 17.23 9.09 1.54
C GLU A 123 16.27 7.91 1.41
N ILE A 124 16.71 6.81 0.78
CA ILE A 124 15.94 5.58 0.61
C ILE A 124 15.63 4.95 1.98
N ALA A 125 16.63 4.84 2.86
CA ALA A 125 16.44 4.29 4.20
C ALA A 125 15.46 5.13 5.04
N LEU A 126 15.52 6.45 4.92
CA LEU A 126 14.59 7.35 5.60
C LEU A 126 13.17 7.21 5.04
N LEU A 127 13.01 7.15 3.72
CA LEU A 127 11.71 6.92 3.08
C LEU A 127 11.13 5.56 3.48
N GLN A 128 11.95 4.50 3.51
CA GLN A 128 11.55 3.17 3.99
C GLN A 128 11.04 3.22 5.43
N LYS A 129 11.75 3.91 6.33
CA LYS A 129 11.33 4.09 7.72
C LYS A 129 9.97 4.78 7.83
N LEU A 130 9.70 5.78 6.98
CA LEU A 130 8.41 6.47 6.97
C LEU A 130 7.23 5.56 6.65
N THR A 131 7.44 4.46 5.92
CA THR A 131 6.37 3.51 5.59
C THR A 131 5.83 2.73 6.80
N GLU A 132 6.50 2.76 7.94
CA GLU A 132 6.04 2.07 9.14
C GLU A 132 4.81 2.77 9.75
N ASN A 133 4.91 4.10 9.99
CA ASN A 133 3.91 4.84 10.76
C ASN A 133 3.55 6.23 10.20
N ASN A 134 4.24 6.71 9.16
CA ASN A 134 4.20 8.12 8.78
C ASN A 134 3.57 8.36 7.40
N ILE A 135 3.36 7.30 6.60
CA ILE A 135 2.76 7.36 5.27
C ILE A 135 1.57 6.42 5.23
N SER A 136 0.40 6.93 4.81
CA SER A 136 -0.83 6.15 4.69
C SER A 136 -0.82 5.22 3.47
N GLY A 137 -0.23 5.64 2.36
CA GLY A 137 -0.16 4.85 1.14
C GLY A 137 0.58 5.56 0.02
N PHE A 138 0.63 4.90 -1.13
CA PHE A 138 1.29 5.39 -2.33
C PHE A 138 0.36 5.31 -3.53
N ILE A 139 0.49 6.28 -4.42
CA ILE A 139 -0.10 6.28 -5.75
C ILE A 139 1.05 6.51 -6.73
N THR A 140 1.15 5.70 -7.78
CA THR A 140 2.25 5.84 -8.75
C THR A 140 1.84 5.44 -10.16
N THR A 141 2.43 6.12 -11.15
CA THR A 141 2.40 5.72 -12.56
C THR A 141 3.65 4.93 -12.96
N ASN A 142 4.61 4.73 -12.03
CA ASN A 142 5.84 4.03 -12.32
C ASN A 142 5.61 2.52 -12.42
N TYR A 143 6.29 1.89 -13.37
CA TYR A 143 6.20 0.44 -13.60
C TYR A 143 7.09 -0.38 -12.67
N ASP A 144 8.21 0.19 -12.16
CA ASP A 144 9.19 -0.47 -11.31
C ASP A 144 8.63 -0.90 -9.94
N THR A 145 9.39 -1.71 -9.19
CA THR A 145 8.99 -2.24 -7.88
C THR A 145 9.56 -1.45 -6.69
N PHE A 146 10.11 -0.26 -6.92
CA PHE A 146 10.77 0.50 -5.86
C PHE A 146 9.90 0.74 -4.63
N ILE A 147 8.64 1.13 -4.86
CA ILE A 147 7.72 1.44 -3.76
C ILE A 147 7.35 0.17 -2.99
N GLU A 148 7.11 -0.93 -3.70
CA GLU A 148 6.83 -2.24 -3.10
C GLU A 148 8.01 -2.73 -2.24
N ASP A 149 9.24 -2.52 -2.71
CA ASP A 149 10.45 -2.93 -2.00
C ASP A 149 10.65 -2.17 -0.68
N ILE A 150 10.38 -0.86 -0.67
CA ILE A 150 10.53 -0.03 0.54
C ILE A 150 9.31 -0.11 1.46
N ALA A 151 8.12 -0.36 0.93
CA ALA A 151 6.86 -0.46 1.67
C ALA A 151 6.41 -1.91 1.85
N ALA A 152 7.34 -2.80 2.22
CA ALA A 152 7.07 -4.22 2.40
C ALA A 152 5.84 -4.46 3.31
N GLY A 153 4.89 -5.26 2.83
CA GLY A 153 3.63 -5.56 3.52
C GLY A 153 2.50 -4.56 3.28
N TYR A 154 2.69 -3.57 2.42
CA TYR A 154 1.58 -2.82 1.84
C TYR A 154 0.88 -3.68 0.78
N LYS A 155 -0.43 -3.51 0.64
CA LYS A 155 -1.19 -4.18 -0.42
C LYS A 155 -1.03 -3.41 -1.73
N THR A 156 -0.45 -4.05 -2.74
CA THR A 156 -0.31 -3.47 -4.07
C THR A 156 -1.49 -3.84 -4.96
N TYR A 157 -1.93 -2.88 -5.77
CA TYR A 157 -2.91 -3.04 -6.82
C TYR A 157 -2.28 -2.60 -8.14
N ASN A 158 -2.13 -3.54 -9.08
CA ASN A 158 -1.47 -3.31 -10.36
C ASN A 158 -2.46 -2.96 -11.48
N SER A 159 -3.75 -3.16 -11.26
CA SER A 159 -4.78 -2.89 -12.26
C SER A 159 -6.07 -2.39 -11.63
N GLN A 160 -6.93 -1.79 -12.45
CA GLN A 160 -8.27 -1.38 -12.02
C GLN A 160 -9.16 -2.57 -11.67
N GLU A 161 -8.98 -3.70 -12.34
CA GLU A 161 -9.75 -4.91 -12.09
C GLU A 161 -9.46 -5.47 -10.70
N GLU A 162 -8.19 -5.50 -10.28
CA GLU A 162 -7.83 -5.84 -8.90
C GLU A 162 -8.51 -4.92 -7.87
N LEU A 163 -8.60 -3.62 -8.18
CA LEU A 163 -9.25 -2.66 -7.30
C LEU A 163 -10.75 -2.91 -7.15
N ILE A 164 -11.45 -3.25 -8.23
CA ILE A 164 -12.90 -3.49 -8.21
C ILE A 164 -13.25 -4.68 -7.33
N PHE A 165 -12.45 -5.75 -7.38
CA PHE A 165 -12.71 -6.99 -6.65
C PHE A 165 -12.07 -7.04 -5.26
N SER A 166 -11.39 -5.97 -4.82
CA SER A 166 -10.70 -5.94 -3.54
C SER A 166 -11.33 -4.96 -2.56
N PRO A 167 -11.44 -5.31 -1.26
CA PRO A 167 -11.84 -4.35 -0.23
C PRO A 167 -10.70 -3.35 -0.01
N ILE A 168 -10.87 -2.15 -0.56
CA ILE A 168 -9.89 -1.08 -0.43
C ILE A 168 -10.06 -0.42 0.93
N GLN A 169 -8.97 -0.30 1.67
CA GLN A 169 -8.95 0.25 3.02
C GLN A 169 -8.38 1.67 3.11
N GLU A 170 -7.79 2.20 2.02
CA GLU A 170 -7.13 3.54 1.96
C GLU A 170 -6.00 3.69 2.98
N MET A 171 -5.34 2.58 3.31
CA MET A 171 -4.29 2.56 4.31
C MET A 171 -3.34 1.38 4.08
N ALA A 172 -2.04 1.64 4.10
CA ALA A 172 -1.01 0.67 3.76
C ALA A 172 -1.26 0.01 2.38
N GLU A 173 -1.55 0.84 1.38
CA GLU A 173 -1.88 0.43 0.02
C GLU A 173 -1.03 1.17 -1.01
N ILE A 174 -0.71 0.48 -2.10
CA ILE A 174 0.02 1.00 -3.25
C ILE A 174 -0.88 0.87 -4.48
N PHE A 175 -1.17 1.99 -5.12
CA PHE A 175 -1.98 2.06 -6.34
C PHE A 175 -1.06 2.31 -7.52
N LYS A 176 -0.78 1.27 -8.33
CA LYS A 176 -0.02 1.39 -9.58
C LYS A 176 -0.98 1.66 -10.74
N ILE A 177 -1.13 2.95 -11.08
CA ILE A 177 -2.21 3.38 -12.00
C ILE A 177 -1.94 2.96 -13.44
N HIS A 178 -0.66 2.85 -13.84
CA HIS A 178 -0.27 2.46 -15.20
C HIS A 178 0.34 1.05 -15.26
N GLY A 179 0.05 0.22 -14.28
CA GLY A 179 0.54 -1.16 -14.27
C GLY A 179 1.91 -1.34 -13.64
N SER A 180 2.46 -2.55 -13.77
CA SER A 180 3.68 -2.99 -13.09
C SER A 180 4.51 -3.93 -13.95
N VAL A 181 5.83 -3.89 -13.76
CA VAL A 181 6.75 -4.90 -14.33
C VAL A 181 6.50 -6.31 -13.80
N THR A 182 5.77 -6.45 -12.70
CA THR A 182 5.37 -7.76 -12.15
C THR A 182 4.18 -8.37 -12.90
N ASP A 183 3.43 -7.54 -13.62
CA ASP A 183 2.34 -7.93 -14.52
C ASP A 183 2.45 -7.12 -15.83
N PRO A 184 3.27 -7.58 -16.80
CA PRO A 184 3.51 -6.85 -18.04
C PRO A 184 2.23 -6.57 -18.85
N ALA A 185 1.16 -7.37 -18.68
CA ALA A 185 -0.13 -7.14 -19.34
C ALA A 185 -0.80 -5.85 -18.85
N SER A 186 -0.57 -5.48 -17.60
CA SER A 186 -1.14 -4.27 -16.98
C SER A 186 -0.50 -2.97 -17.43
N ILE A 187 0.65 -3.00 -18.10
CA ILE A 187 1.43 -1.81 -18.47
C ILE A 187 0.66 -0.96 -19.49
N VAL A 188 0.46 0.32 -19.16
CA VAL A 188 -0.18 1.35 -19.99
C VAL A 188 0.90 2.19 -20.63
N ILE A 189 1.15 2.00 -21.95
CA ILE A 189 2.24 2.68 -22.67
C ILE A 189 1.88 3.05 -24.12
N THR A 190 0.89 2.40 -24.73
CA THR A 190 0.41 2.69 -26.08
C THR A 190 -0.85 3.55 -26.05
N ALA A 191 -1.20 4.21 -27.15
CA ALA A 191 -2.42 5.00 -27.26
C ALA A 191 -3.68 4.15 -27.00
N GLU A 192 -3.65 2.89 -27.43
CA GLU A 192 -4.72 1.92 -27.19
C GLU A 192 -4.86 1.61 -25.69
N ASP A 193 -3.74 1.42 -24.99
CA ASP A 193 -3.74 1.21 -23.52
C ASP A 193 -4.31 2.43 -22.81
N TYR A 194 -3.90 3.64 -23.19
CA TYR A 194 -4.40 4.88 -22.60
C TYR A 194 -5.89 5.08 -22.88
N GLN A 195 -6.36 4.73 -24.08
CA GLN A 195 -7.78 4.79 -24.39
C GLN A 195 -8.56 3.80 -23.53
N GLU A 196 -8.14 2.54 -23.45
CA GLU A 196 -8.77 1.52 -22.60
C GLU A 196 -8.76 1.92 -21.12
N PHE A 197 -7.62 2.43 -20.63
CA PHE A 197 -7.48 2.95 -19.29
C PHE A 197 -8.47 4.08 -19.02
N ASN A 198 -8.59 5.08 -19.91
CA ASN A 198 -9.49 6.20 -19.75
C ASN A 198 -10.97 5.77 -19.78
N ASP A 199 -11.33 4.82 -20.65
CA ASP A 199 -12.69 4.32 -20.79
C ASP A 199 -13.15 3.55 -19.55
N LYS A 200 -12.23 2.89 -18.84
CA LYS A 200 -12.52 2.05 -17.67
C LYS A 200 -12.18 2.71 -16.32
N CYS A 201 -11.55 3.89 -16.30
CA CYS A 201 -10.97 4.47 -15.08
C CYS A 201 -11.97 5.07 -14.07
N ALA A 202 -13.27 4.98 -14.30
CA ALA A 202 -14.28 5.62 -13.45
C ALA A 202 -14.19 5.22 -11.96
N TYR A 203 -13.98 3.94 -11.68
CA TYR A 203 -13.85 3.46 -10.31
C TYR A 203 -12.54 3.93 -9.66
N LEU A 204 -11.43 3.82 -10.38
CA LEU A 204 -10.13 4.33 -9.90
C LEU A 204 -10.20 5.84 -9.64
N ALA A 205 -10.77 6.61 -10.57
CA ALA A 205 -10.93 8.05 -10.41
C ALA A 205 -11.77 8.40 -9.17
N ALA A 206 -12.89 7.70 -8.94
CA ALA A 206 -13.70 7.89 -7.74
C ALA A 206 -12.92 7.55 -6.46
N LYS A 207 -12.08 6.52 -6.50
CA LYS A 207 -11.25 6.13 -5.37
C LYS A 207 -10.13 7.12 -5.08
N LEU A 208 -9.43 7.55 -6.09
CA LEU A 208 -8.41 8.59 -5.94
C LEU A 208 -9.02 9.91 -5.45
N LEU A 209 -10.23 10.25 -5.89
CA LEU A 209 -10.96 11.41 -5.42
C LEU A 209 -11.18 11.35 -3.90
N THR A 210 -11.63 10.21 -3.34
CA THR A 210 -11.79 10.03 -1.89
C THR A 210 -10.48 10.21 -1.15
N ILE A 211 -9.41 9.57 -1.61
CA ILE A 211 -8.07 9.71 -1.00
C ILE A 211 -7.62 11.16 -1.00
N PHE A 212 -7.78 11.89 -2.10
CA PHE A 212 -7.37 13.28 -2.23
C PHE A 212 -8.19 14.24 -1.36
N MET A 213 -9.44 13.87 -1.05
CA MET A 213 -10.29 14.66 -0.15
C MET A 213 -10.02 14.37 1.32
N GLU A 214 -9.54 13.18 1.67
CA GLU A 214 -9.37 12.76 3.05
C GLU A 214 -7.94 12.94 3.55
N TYR A 215 -6.92 12.75 2.68
CA TYR A 215 -5.51 12.74 3.05
C TYR A 215 -4.76 13.95 2.48
N PRO A 216 -3.68 14.41 3.14
CA PRO A 216 -2.66 15.24 2.50
C PRO A 216 -1.96 14.43 1.40
N ILE A 217 -1.74 15.05 0.24
CA ILE A 217 -1.08 14.41 -0.91
C ILE A 217 0.23 15.11 -1.20
N ILE A 218 1.33 14.36 -1.18
CA ILE A 218 2.66 14.87 -1.50
C ILE A 218 3.05 14.35 -2.88
N PHE A 219 3.02 15.21 -3.89
CA PHE A 219 3.48 14.91 -5.24
C PHE A 219 5.01 15.00 -5.29
N ILE A 220 5.66 13.90 -5.63
CA ILE A 220 7.13 13.82 -5.68
C ILE A 220 7.58 13.06 -6.93
N GLY A 221 8.56 13.60 -7.63
CA GLY A 221 9.06 12.98 -8.87
C GLY A 221 8.20 13.24 -10.10
N TYR A 222 7.22 14.13 -10.02
CA TYR A 222 6.39 14.54 -11.14
C TYR A 222 6.76 15.91 -11.70
N SER A 223 6.41 16.12 -12.98
CA SER A 223 6.17 17.45 -13.52
C SER A 223 4.67 17.75 -13.44
N ILE A 224 4.29 18.93 -13.00
CA ILE A 224 2.87 19.35 -12.97
C ILE A 224 2.27 19.46 -14.38
N THR A 225 3.08 19.43 -15.41
CA THR A 225 2.63 19.35 -16.80
C THR A 225 2.17 17.95 -17.21
N ASP A 226 2.28 16.96 -16.32
CA ASP A 226 1.81 15.61 -16.55
C ASP A 226 0.29 15.57 -16.73
N ASN A 227 -0.15 15.04 -17.87
CA ASN A 227 -1.55 15.01 -18.26
C ASN A 227 -2.42 14.18 -17.32
N ASP A 228 -1.87 13.13 -16.72
CA ASP A 228 -2.63 12.24 -15.84
C ASP A 228 -2.95 12.93 -14.52
N ILE A 229 -1.98 13.65 -13.94
CA ILE A 229 -2.24 14.50 -12.77
C ILE A 229 -3.28 15.56 -13.08
N GLN A 230 -3.20 16.19 -14.27
CA GLN A 230 -4.18 17.21 -14.65
C GLN A 230 -5.60 16.63 -14.81
N LYS A 231 -5.75 15.42 -15.36
CA LYS A 231 -7.06 14.73 -15.45
C LYS A 231 -7.63 14.44 -14.05
N ILE A 232 -6.83 13.91 -13.14
CA ILE A 232 -7.24 13.62 -11.76
C ILE A 232 -7.63 14.91 -11.03
N LEU A 233 -6.80 15.95 -11.09
CA LEU A 233 -7.10 17.23 -10.50
C LEU A 233 -8.36 17.89 -11.10
N SER A 234 -8.56 17.74 -12.42
CA SER A 234 -9.77 18.20 -13.09
C SER A 234 -11.04 17.55 -12.53
N ALA A 235 -10.99 16.23 -12.31
CA ALA A 235 -12.10 15.47 -11.71
C ALA A 235 -12.41 15.94 -10.28
N ILE A 236 -11.37 16.20 -9.47
CA ILE A 236 -11.51 16.72 -8.11
C ILE A 236 -12.18 18.10 -8.11
N ILE A 237 -11.71 19.00 -8.97
CA ILE A 237 -12.23 20.37 -9.06
C ILE A 237 -13.68 20.37 -9.50
N ALA A 238 -14.06 19.52 -10.46
CA ALA A 238 -15.43 19.39 -10.92
C ALA A 238 -16.42 19.02 -9.80
N CYS A 239 -15.92 18.35 -8.73
CA CYS A 239 -16.71 17.99 -7.56
C CYS A 239 -16.77 19.09 -6.49
N LEU A 240 -15.97 20.16 -6.59
CA LEU A 240 -15.85 21.20 -5.58
C LEU A 240 -16.50 22.52 -6.01
N SER A 241 -17.08 23.21 -5.04
CA SER A 241 -17.41 24.63 -5.24
C SER A 241 -16.13 25.49 -5.21
N LYS A 242 -16.12 26.62 -5.92
CA LYS A 242 -15.00 27.56 -5.95
C LYS A 242 -14.45 27.88 -4.54
N LYS A 243 -15.33 28.11 -3.57
CA LYS A 243 -14.98 28.41 -2.16
C LYS A 243 -14.21 27.27 -1.47
N ASN A 244 -14.35 26.03 -1.92
CA ASN A 244 -13.70 24.88 -1.30
C ASN A 244 -12.38 24.49 -1.99
N VAL A 245 -12.12 25.01 -3.20
CA VAL A 245 -10.87 24.75 -3.92
C VAL A 245 -9.66 25.34 -3.17
N ASP A 246 -9.80 26.51 -2.57
CA ASP A 246 -8.72 27.13 -1.77
C ASP A 246 -8.26 26.28 -0.59
N LYS A 247 -9.13 25.39 -0.08
CA LYS A 247 -8.79 24.46 1.00
C LYS A 247 -7.80 23.37 0.56
N LEU A 248 -7.66 23.14 -0.75
CA LEU A 248 -6.73 22.15 -1.31
C LEU A 248 -5.27 22.59 -1.17
N GLN A 249 -5.00 23.90 -1.08
CA GLN A 249 -3.65 24.44 -0.98
C GLN A 249 -2.83 23.81 0.15
N ASN A 250 -3.43 23.61 1.32
CA ASN A 250 -2.78 23.02 2.48
C ASN A 250 -2.76 21.49 2.46
N ARG A 251 -3.49 20.88 1.53
CA ARG A 251 -3.55 19.42 1.36
C ARG A 251 -2.62 18.91 0.25
N PHE A 252 -2.37 19.75 -0.76
CA PHE A 252 -1.56 19.38 -1.92
C PHE A 252 -0.18 20.00 -1.80
N ILE A 253 0.81 19.16 -1.63
CA ILE A 253 2.20 19.53 -1.51
C ILE A 253 2.94 19.07 -2.77
N PHE A 254 3.55 19.99 -3.47
CA PHE A 254 4.30 19.68 -4.68
C PHE A 254 5.80 19.82 -4.45
N VAL A 255 6.53 18.72 -4.56
CA VAL A 255 7.99 18.70 -4.42
C VAL A 255 8.64 18.90 -5.78
N LYS A 256 9.33 20.02 -5.94
CA LYS A 256 10.12 20.35 -7.12
C LYS A 256 11.61 20.22 -6.83
N ARG A 257 12.28 19.37 -7.60
CA ARG A 257 13.73 19.27 -7.53
C ARG A 257 14.37 20.56 -8.05
N ASN A 258 15.24 21.16 -7.25
CA ASN A 258 16.05 22.31 -7.61
C ASN A 258 17.51 22.07 -7.24
N ALA A 259 18.36 21.79 -8.24
CA ALA A 259 19.76 21.42 -8.04
C ALA A 259 20.60 22.50 -7.32
N ALA A 260 20.15 23.76 -7.32
CA ALA A 260 20.83 24.86 -6.66
C ALA A 260 20.53 24.96 -5.15
N ILE A 261 19.55 24.21 -4.62
CA ILE A 261 19.13 24.27 -3.22
C ILE A 261 19.40 22.92 -2.56
N THR A 262 20.51 22.82 -1.80
CA THR A 262 20.98 21.58 -1.18
C THR A 262 20.78 21.53 0.33
N ASP A 263 20.81 22.67 1.02
CA ASP A 263 20.88 22.77 2.48
C ASP A 263 19.61 23.36 3.11
N ASP A 264 18.61 23.68 2.28
CA ASP A 264 17.37 24.32 2.70
C ASP A 264 16.19 23.85 1.83
N ILE A 265 14.97 24.22 2.25
CA ILE A 265 13.73 24.08 1.48
C ILE A 265 13.17 25.47 1.22
N LYS A 266 13.06 25.84 -0.04
CA LYS A 266 12.29 27.00 -0.42
C LYS A 266 10.81 26.66 -0.50
N ILE A 267 10.03 27.29 0.37
CA ILE A 267 8.57 27.13 0.38
C ILE A 267 7.95 28.24 -0.46
N GLY A 268 7.06 27.86 -1.36
CA GLY A 268 6.32 28.76 -2.23
C GLY A 268 4.90 28.27 -2.45
N THR A 269 4.16 29.02 -3.27
CA THR A 269 2.86 28.61 -3.78
C THR A 269 3.00 28.32 -5.26
N TYR A 270 2.53 27.15 -5.67
CA TYR A 270 2.37 26.82 -7.06
C TYR A 270 0.89 26.98 -7.45
N SER A 271 0.62 27.63 -8.57
CA SER A 271 -0.73 27.75 -9.12
C SER A 271 -0.79 27.09 -10.50
N LYS A 272 -1.87 26.41 -10.75
CA LYS A 272 -2.19 25.81 -12.07
C LYS A 272 -3.66 26.08 -12.38
N GLU A 273 -3.90 26.64 -13.55
CA GLU A 273 -5.26 26.75 -14.07
C GLU A 273 -5.72 25.40 -14.64
N ILE A 274 -6.84 24.90 -14.13
CA ILE A 274 -7.49 23.67 -14.59
C ILE A 274 -8.99 23.95 -14.75
N ASN A 275 -9.53 23.72 -15.93
CA ASN A 275 -10.95 23.98 -16.25
C ASN A 275 -11.38 25.42 -15.95
N GLY A 276 -10.52 26.41 -16.21
CA GLY A 276 -10.81 27.82 -15.93
C GLY A 276 -10.82 28.20 -14.45
N GLN A 277 -10.23 27.36 -13.58
CA GLN A 277 -10.09 27.60 -12.15
C GLN A 277 -8.63 27.39 -11.72
N ASP A 278 -8.09 28.38 -10.98
CA ASP A 278 -6.77 28.26 -10.41
C ASP A 278 -6.78 27.33 -9.19
N ILE A 279 -5.86 26.34 -9.19
CA ILE A 279 -5.55 25.52 -8.03
C ILE A 279 -4.25 26.02 -7.45
N PHE A 280 -4.26 26.28 -6.15
CA PHE A 280 -3.06 26.60 -5.39
C PHE A 280 -2.60 25.37 -4.63
N MET A 281 -1.28 25.13 -4.65
CA MET A 281 -0.60 24.06 -3.93
C MET A 281 0.59 24.62 -3.17
N THR A 282 0.94 24.03 -2.05
CA THR A 282 2.20 24.36 -1.39
C THR A 282 3.35 23.74 -2.20
N GLN A 283 4.30 24.56 -2.64
CA GLN A 283 5.49 24.10 -3.37
C GLN A 283 6.69 24.04 -2.44
N LEU A 284 7.41 22.91 -2.48
CA LEU A 284 8.69 22.71 -1.80
C LEU A 284 9.78 22.55 -2.86
N GLU A 285 10.79 23.44 -2.87
CA GLU A 285 11.92 23.34 -3.78
C GLU A 285 13.19 22.98 -3.01
N THR A 286 13.81 21.86 -3.36
CA THR A 286 15.09 21.40 -2.82
C THR A 286 15.71 20.34 -3.71
N ASN A 287 17.03 20.11 -3.60
CA ASN A 287 17.71 18.93 -4.16
C ASN A 287 17.93 17.85 -3.08
N ASN A 288 17.83 18.17 -1.81
CA ASN A 288 18.03 17.26 -0.69
C ASN A 288 16.70 16.75 -0.16
N PHE A 289 16.32 15.53 -0.54
CA PHE A 289 15.03 14.98 -0.15
C PHE A 289 14.98 14.50 1.31
N LYS A 290 16.12 14.38 2.00
CA LYS A 290 16.10 14.18 3.46
C LYS A 290 15.33 15.30 4.17
N LEU A 291 15.51 16.54 3.72
CA LEU A 291 14.79 17.70 4.29
C LEU A 291 13.27 17.60 4.09
N ILE A 292 12.81 16.90 3.04
CA ILE A 292 11.39 16.60 2.83
C ILE A 292 10.92 15.51 3.78
N TYR A 293 11.71 14.44 3.95
CA TYR A 293 11.32 13.24 4.70
C TYR A 293 11.43 13.39 6.20
N GLU A 294 12.46 14.06 6.71
CA GLU A 294 12.70 14.22 8.16
C GLU A 294 11.51 14.81 8.91
N PRO A 295 10.88 15.92 8.47
CA PRO A 295 9.71 16.46 9.18
C PRO A 295 8.51 15.52 9.18
N LEU A 296 8.37 14.66 8.19
CA LEU A 296 7.30 13.66 8.15
C LEU A 296 7.42 12.63 9.28
N THR A 297 8.62 12.40 9.84
CA THR A 297 8.81 11.48 10.97
C THR A 297 8.11 11.96 12.23
N GLU A 298 7.76 13.24 12.34
CA GLU A 298 7.03 13.79 13.48
C GLU A 298 5.52 13.55 13.43
N LYS A 299 4.99 13.26 12.23
CA LYS A 299 3.57 12.92 12.04
C LYS A 299 3.41 11.41 12.00
N GLN A 300 3.17 10.83 13.17
CA GLN A 300 2.99 9.38 13.29
C GLN A 300 1.53 9.02 13.49
N ALA A 301 1.09 7.94 12.86
CA ALA A 301 -0.15 7.29 13.25
C ALA A 301 0.01 6.71 14.68
N ALA A 302 -1.07 6.68 15.44
CA ALA A 302 -1.08 6.12 16.80
C ALA A 302 -0.70 4.63 16.84
N MET A 303 -0.80 3.96 15.72
CA MET A 303 -0.43 2.55 15.49
C MET A 303 0.23 2.43 14.10
N PRO A 304 1.06 1.39 13.86
CA PRO A 304 1.57 1.10 12.53
C PRO A 304 0.46 1.03 11.49
N VAL A 305 0.64 1.69 10.34
CA VAL A 305 -0.41 1.80 9.32
C VAL A 305 -0.87 0.43 8.80
N LYS A 306 0.03 -0.57 8.75
CA LYS A 306 -0.31 -1.96 8.41
C LYS A 306 -1.25 -2.60 9.43
N LEU A 307 -1.05 -2.29 10.71
CA LEU A 307 -1.90 -2.80 11.78
C LEU A 307 -3.28 -2.12 11.75
N LEU A 308 -3.32 -0.82 11.50
CA LEU A 308 -4.59 -0.10 11.31
C LEU A 308 -5.37 -0.67 10.11
N ARG A 309 -4.68 -0.95 8.99
CA ARG A 309 -5.28 -1.61 7.83
C ARG A 309 -5.86 -2.97 8.19
N PHE A 310 -5.10 -3.80 8.91
CA PHE A 310 -5.57 -5.10 9.37
C PHE A 310 -6.87 -4.99 10.18
N PHE A 311 -6.94 -4.07 11.14
CA PHE A 311 -8.17 -3.88 11.94
C PHE A 311 -9.32 -3.36 11.09
N LYS A 312 -9.08 -2.38 10.20
CA LYS A 312 -10.11 -1.85 9.31
C LYS A 312 -10.70 -2.95 8.44
N ASP A 313 -9.86 -3.84 7.90
CA ASP A 313 -10.28 -5.00 7.12
C ASP A 313 -11.12 -6.00 7.96
N GLN A 314 -10.70 -6.31 9.19
CA GLN A 314 -11.45 -7.20 10.07
C GLN A 314 -12.83 -6.63 10.41
N PHE A 315 -12.93 -5.34 10.75
CA PHE A 315 -14.20 -4.68 11.02
C PHE A 315 -15.09 -4.58 9.78
N TYR A 316 -14.50 -4.27 8.61
CA TYR A 316 -15.24 -4.24 7.35
C TYR A 316 -15.88 -5.60 7.05
N ASN A 317 -15.10 -6.67 7.12
CA ASN A 317 -15.61 -8.03 6.90
C ASN A 317 -16.67 -8.41 7.92
N PHE A 318 -16.48 -8.06 9.20
CA PHE A 318 -17.47 -8.29 10.25
C PHE A 318 -18.79 -7.56 9.95
N THR A 319 -18.75 -6.30 9.53
CA THR A 319 -19.97 -5.54 9.21
C THR A 319 -20.71 -6.09 7.99
N LEU A 320 -19.98 -6.60 6.99
CA LEU A 320 -20.59 -7.22 5.80
C LEU A 320 -21.24 -8.56 6.08
N THR A 321 -20.54 -9.41 6.83
CA THR A 321 -20.98 -10.82 7.04
C THR A 321 -21.82 -10.99 8.30
N ASN A 322 -21.78 -10.03 9.21
CA ASN A 322 -22.31 -10.13 10.59
C ASN A 322 -21.76 -11.36 11.35
N GLN A 323 -20.57 -11.82 10.95
CA GLN A 323 -19.87 -12.94 11.59
C GLN A 323 -18.52 -12.47 12.09
N PRO A 324 -18.25 -12.50 13.42
CA PRO A 324 -16.97 -12.10 13.96
C PRO A 324 -15.88 -13.06 13.46
N SER A 325 -14.77 -12.49 13.00
CA SER A 325 -13.57 -13.27 12.69
C SER A 325 -12.92 -13.77 13.98
N LYS A 326 -11.94 -14.67 13.86
CA LYS A 326 -11.12 -15.10 15.02
C LYS A 326 -10.36 -13.95 15.73
N HIS A 327 -10.35 -12.77 15.15
CA HIS A 327 -9.68 -11.56 15.67
C HIS A 327 -10.65 -10.55 16.29
N ILE A 328 -11.96 -10.77 16.16
CA ILE A 328 -13.01 -9.92 16.76
C ILE A 328 -13.82 -10.74 17.75
N PHE A 329 -13.76 -10.32 19.00
CA PHE A 329 -14.54 -10.93 20.07
C PHE A 329 -15.77 -10.08 20.35
N VAL A 330 -16.96 -10.66 20.18
CA VAL A 330 -18.23 -10.00 20.46
C VAL A 330 -18.86 -10.68 21.68
N ASN A 331 -18.97 -9.94 22.77
CA ASN A 331 -19.66 -10.39 23.96
C ASN A 331 -21.18 -10.26 23.83
N ALA A 332 -21.92 -10.91 24.74
CA ALA A 332 -23.37 -10.71 24.86
C ALA A 332 -23.67 -9.19 25.00
N PHE A 333 -24.59 -8.73 24.21
CA PHE A 333 -24.89 -7.33 24.02
C PHE A 333 -26.35 -7.07 24.41
N ASP A 334 -26.57 -6.06 25.27
CA ASP A 334 -27.91 -5.55 25.58
C ASP A 334 -28.24 -4.45 24.57
N PRO A 335 -29.24 -4.60 23.71
CA PRO A 335 -29.59 -3.61 22.70
C PRO A 335 -30.11 -2.29 23.30
N ASN A 336 -30.42 -2.25 24.60
CA ASN A 336 -30.90 -1.06 25.29
C ASN A 336 -29.77 -0.20 25.87
N VAL A 337 -28.51 -0.68 25.82
CA VAL A 337 -27.34 0.11 26.28
C VAL A 337 -27.13 1.29 25.33
N PRO A 338 -27.05 2.54 25.82
CA PRO A 338 -26.73 3.70 25.01
C PRO A 338 -25.40 3.56 24.28
N LEU A 339 -25.35 4.02 23.01
CA LEU A 339 -24.14 3.86 22.16
C LEU A 339 -22.88 4.50 22.73
N ASP A 340 -23.02 5.59 23.51
CA ASP A 340 -21.93 6.28 24.20
C ASP A 340 -21.32 5.50 25.37
N GLN A 341 -21.99 4.45 25.83
CA GLN A 341 -21.48 3.52 26.85
C GLN A 341 -20.77 2.29 26.24
N LEU A 342 -20.82 2.13 24.91
CA LEU A 342 -20.11 1.07 24.24
C LEU A 342 -18.65 1.43 24.00
N CYS A 343 -17.76 0.47 24.21
CA CYS A 343 -16.34 0.64 23.93
C CYS A 343 -15.80 -0.54 23.11
N CYS A 344 -14.80 -0.27 22.29
CA CYS A 344 -14.02 -1.28 21.58
C CYS A 344 -12.62 -1.30 22.16
N SER A 345 -12.07 -2.48 22.42
CA SER A 345 -10.70 -2.65 22.91
C SER A 345 -9.87 -3.41 21.87
N ILE A 346 -8.69 -2.85 21.55
CA ILE A 346 -7.76 -3.39 20.56
C ILE A 346 -6.42 -3.63 21.24
N GLY A 347 -5.84 -4.84 21.07
CA GLY A 347 -4.55 -5.19 21.66
C GLY A 347 -4.14 -6.62 21.36
N GLN A 348 -2.99 -7.02 21.88
CA GLN A 348 -2.58 -8.42 21.84
C GLN A 348 -3.53 -9.26 22.70
N ASN A 349 -3.94 -10.41 22.18
CA ASN A 349 -4.90 -11.28 22.87
C ASN A 349 -4.49 -11.57 24.33
N SER A 350 -3.24 -11.95 24.55
CA SER A 350 -2.71 -12.21 25.91
C SER A 350 -2.81 -11.01 26.84
N GLN A 351 -2.68 -9.79 26.34
CA GLN A 351 -2.81 -8.57 27.13
C GLN A 351 -4.26 -8.22 27.43
N LEU A 352 -5.16 -8.47 26.48
CA LEU A 352 -6.60 -8.26 26.67
C LEU A 352 -7.17 -9.25 27.66
N VAL A 353 -6.75 -10.52 27.58
CA VAL A 353 -7.11 -11.57 28.56
C VAL A 353 -6.62 -11.21 29.96
N LYS A 354 -5.36 -10.78 30.12
CA LYS A 354 -4.81 -10.33 31.42
C LYS A 354 -5.58 -9.18 32.06
N ARG A 355 -6.18 -8.31 31.24
CA ARG A 355 -7.02 -7.20 31.71
C ARG A 355 -8.48 -7.59 31.91
N GLY A 356 -8.84 -8.85 31.68
CA GLY A 356 -10.22 -9.32 31.75
C GLY A 356 -11.15 -8.77 30.65
N LEU A 357 -10.57 -8.17 29.59
CA LEU A 357 -11.33 -7.60 28.48
C LEU A 357 -11.76 -8.65 27.46
N VAL A 358 -11.05 -9.76 27.40
CA VAL A 358 -11.38 -10.92 26.58
C VAL A 358 -11.40 -12.14 27.48
N GLY A 359 -12.49 -12.87 27.44
CA GLY A 359 -12.66 -14.07 28.21
C GLY A 359 -13.55 -15.07 27.47
N MET A 360 -13.58 -16.30 27.94
CA MET A 360 -14.46 -17.34 27.42
C MET A 360 -15.62 -17.54 28.38
N SER A 361 -16.86 -17.52 27.87
CA SER A 361 -18.01 -17.93 28.67
C SER A 361 -18.05 -19.46 28.81
N LEU A 362 -18.75 -19.95 29.83
CA LEU A 362 -18.99 -21.39 30.00
C LEU A 362 -19.62 -22.01 28.74
N GLU A 363 -20.59 -21.36 28.13
CA GLU A 363 -21.25 -21.83 26.92
C GLU A 363 -20.27 -21.95 25.75
N GLN A 364 -19.41 -20.97 25.57
CA GLN A 364 -18.36 -21.00 24.53
C GLN A 364 -17.35 -22.10 24.80
N CYS A 365 -16.98 -22.33 26.05
CA CYS A 365 -16.10 -23.42 26.45
C CYS A 365 -16.74 -24.78 26.12
N TYR A 366 -17.99 -25.00 26.48
CA TYR A 366 -18.70 -26.24 26.18
C TYR A 366 -18.90 -26.44 24.68
N LYS A 367 -19.26 -25.39 23.92
CA LYS A 367 -19.38 -25.47 22.46
C LYS A 367 -18.05 -25.83 21.80
N ALA A 368 -16.94 -25.22 22.21
CA ALA A 368 -15.62 -25.54 21.68
C ALA A 368 -15.25 -27.00 21.93
N ILE A 369 -15.57 -27.54 23.11
CA ILE A 369 -15.30 -28.93 23.48
C ILE A 369 -16.20 -29.91 22.72
N VAL A 370 -17.49 -29.61 22.59
CA VAL A 370 -18.47 -30.50 21.94
C VAL A 370 -18.26 -30.58 20.43
N PHE A 371 -17.92 -29.46 19.80
CA PHE A 371 -17.72 -29.37 18.34
C PHE A 371 -16.26 -29.51 17.91
N ASP A 372 -15.36 -29.83 18.85
CA ASP A 372 -13.91 -29.98 18.60
C ASP A 372 -13.25 -28.73 17.97
N ASN A 373 -13.79 -27.56 18.30
CA ASN A 373 -13.28 -26.29 17.79
C ASN A 373 -12.04 -25.85 18.59
N ILE A 374 -11.05 -25.25 17.89
CA ILE A 374 -9.86 -24.69 18.51
C ILE A 374 -10.28 -23.51 19.39
N ILE A 375 -9.87 -23.52 20.66
CA ILE A 375 -10.03 -22.38 21.55
C ILE A 375 -9.03 -21.29 21.12
N PRO A 376 -9.44 -20.04 20.89
CA PRO A 376 -8.59 -18.99 20.32
C PRO A 376 -7.65 -18.33 21.35
N PHE A 377 -7.16 -19.10 22.32
CA PHE A 377 -6.24 -18.66 23.35
C PHE A 377 -5.00 -19.54 23.38
N SER A 378 -3.85 -18.96 23.75
CA SER A 378 -2.66 -19.75 24.01
C SER A 378 -2.83 -20.63 25.24
N ALA A 379 -2.05 -21.72 25.34
CA ALA A 379 -2.04 -22.60 26.52
C ALA A 379 -1.82 -21.81 27.82
N ASP A 380 -0.90 -20.85 27.82
CA ASP A 380 -0.61 -20.01 28.98
C ASP A 380 -1.79 -19.10 29.36
N ASP A 381 -2.50 -18.53 28.38
CA ASP A 381 -3.68 -17.69 28.64
C ASP A 381 -4.86 -18.52 29.13
N ILE A 382 -5.03 -19.75 28.65
CA ILE A 382 -6.04 -20.70 29.14
C ILE A 382 -5.78 -21.02 30.60
N LEU A 383 -4.54 -21.38 30.96
CA LEU A 383 -4.16 -21.74 32.31
C LEU A 383 -4.21 -20.57 33.29
N ALA A 384 -3.68 -19.41 32.88
CA ALA A 384 -3.51 -18.29 33.79
C ALA A 384 -4.80 -17.48 34.03
N PHE A 385 -5.72 -17.45 33.07
CA PHE A 385 -6.86 -16.54 33.10
C PHE A 385 -8.20 -17.20 32.75
N ALA A 386 -8.28 -18.03 31.70
CA ALA A 386 -9.56 -18.61 31.27
C ALA A 386 -10.07 -19.65 32.28
N ILE A 387 -9.23 -20.59 32.74
CA ILE A 387 -9.61 -21.62 33.69
C ILE A 387 -10.02 -21.03 35.06
N PRO A 388 -9.25 -20.12 35.69
CA PRO A 388 -9.65 -19.52 36.97
C PRO A 388 -10.98 -18.76 36.87
N ASN A 389 -11.21 -18.04 35.77
CA ASN A 389 -12.46 -17.31 35.56
C ASN A 389 -13.67 -18.27 35.36
N LEU A 390 -13.48 -19.34 34.60
CA LEU A 390 -14.52 -20.35 34.42
C LEU A 390 -14.81 -21.15 35.71
N LEU A 391 -13.78 -21.48 36.50
CA LEU A 391 -13.94 -22.15 37.79
C LEU A 391 -14.66 -21.29 38.83
N SER A 392 -14.56 -19.96 38.73
CA SER A 392 -15.35 -19.06 39.59
C SER A 392 -16.86 -19.14 39.29
N GLN A 393 -17.23 -19.60 38.09
CA GLN A 393 -18.62 -19.72 37.61
C GLN A 393 -19.18 -21.14 37.79
N THR A 394 -18.33 -22.17 37.77
CA THR A 394 -18.75 -23.58 37.95
C THR A 394 -17.62 -24.49 38.44
N SER A 395 -17.97 -25.45 39.27
CA SER A 395 -17.07 -26.54 39.69
C SER A 395 -17.02 -27.73 38.71
N LYS A 396 -17.80 -27.70 37.61
CA LYS A 396 -17.98 -28.83 36.69
C LYS A 396 -17.35 -28.57 35.32
N LEU A 397 -16.14 -28.04 35.29
CA LEU A 397 -15.42 -27.87 34.02
C LEU A 397 -14.87 -29.20 33.50
N PRO A 398 -15.00 -29.50 32.20
CA PRO A 398 -14.42 -30.69 31.57
C PRO A 398 -12.91 -30.49 31.31
N LEU A 399 -12.15 -30.42 32.41
CA LEU A 399 -10.70 -30.10 32.42
C LEU A 399 -9.85 -31.08 31.56
N GLY A 400 -10.29 -32.34 31.43
CA GLY A 400 -9.53 -33.34 30.67
C GLY A 400 -9.32 -33.02 29.20
N ARG A 401 -10.30 -32.41 28.52
CA ARG A 401 -10.15 -31.99 27.10
C ARG A 401 -9.36 -30.69 26.95
N LEU A 402 -9.53 -29.75 27.86
CA LEU A 402 -8.69 -28.55 27.94
C LEU A 402 -7.23 -28.92 28.13
N GLN A 403 -6.95 -29.93 28.94
CA GLN A 403 -5.60 -30.47 29.16
C GLN A 403 -5.00 -31.04 27.87
N VAL A 404 -5.77 -31.79 27.06
CA VAL A 404 -5.30 -32.35 25.79
C VAL A 404 -4.92 -31.24 24.80
N GLN A 405 -5.72 -30.19 24.69
CA GLN A 405 -5.42 -29.06 23.80
C GLN A 405 -4.17 -28.30 24.28
N ILE A 406 -4.01 -28.07 25.57
CA ILE A 406 -2.82 -27.46 26.16
C ILE A 406 -1.57 -28.32 25.86
N GLU A 407 -1.69 -29.65 26.00
CA GLU A 407 -0.59 -30.57 25.68
C GLU A 407 -0.24 -30.60 24.20
N GLN A 408 -1.21 -30.46 23.29
CA GLN A 408 -0.98 -30.36 21.85
C GLN A 408 -0.30 -29.06 21.46
N ASP A 409 -0.72 -27.92 21.99
CA ASP A 409 -0.10 -26.62 21.73
C ASP A 409 1.33 -26.56 22.27
N LEU A 410 1.58 -27.14 23.43
CA LEU A 410 2.92 -27.20 24.04
C LEU A 410 3.86 -28.16 23.32
N SER A 411 3.36 -29.28 22.78
CA SER A 411 4.17 -30.23 22.03
C SER A 411 4.65 -29.67 20.67
N SER A 412 3.94 -28.70 20.13
CA SER A 412 4.31 -28.05 18.87
C SER A 412 5.39 -26.97 19.02
N ASN A 413 5.61 -26.43 20.23
CA ASN A 413 6.43 -25.22 20.43
C ASN A 413 7.62 -25.30 21.39
N TYR A 414 7.69 -26.23 22.38
CA TYR A 414 8.87 -26.31 23.28
C TYR A 414 8.95 -27.60 24.13
N ILE A 415 10.05 -28.32 24.00
CA ILE A 415 10.32 -29.58 24.77
C ILE A 415 10.75 -29.34 26.23
N SER A 416 11.20 -28.15 26.60
CA SER A 416 11.78 -27.89 27.95
C SER A 416 10.82 -27.32 29.01
N GLY A 417 9.68 -26.77 28.60
CA GLY A 417 8.67 -26.20 29.54
C GLY A 417 7.65 -27.19 30.10
N ILE A 418 7.50 -28.35 29.43
CA ILE A 418 6.41 -29.31 29.67
C ILE A 418 6.42 -29.86 31.14
N HIS A 419 7.60 -30.05 31.71
CA HIS A 419 7.71 -30.65 33.07
C HIS A 419 7.23 -29.71 34.18
N LEU A 420 7.44 -28.42 34.05
CA LEU A 420 7.00 -27.40 35.02
C LEU A 420 5.48 -27.17 34.93
N ILE A 421 4.93 -27.17 33.71
CA ILE A 421 3.50 -26.93 33.49
C ILE A 421 2.67 -28.15 33.92
N LYS A 422 3.12 -29.35 33.61
CA LYS A 422 2.47 -30.58 34.04
C LYS A 422 2.35 -30.63 35.57
N LYS A 423 3.39 -30.23 36.28
CA LYS A 423 3.41 -30.15 37.75
C LYS A 423 2.48 -29.07 38.28
N SER A 424 2.38 -27.90 37.60
CA SER A 424 1.46 -26.82 37.98
C SER A 424 0.00 -27.20 37.74
N VAL A 425 -0.32 -27.86 36.62
CA VAL A 425 -1.67 -28.35 36.31
C VAL A 425 -2.09 -29.44 37.28
N GLU A 426 -1.22 -30.42 37.59
CA GLU A 426 -1.50 -31.46 38.56
C GLU A 426 -1.66 -30.89 40.00
N GLN A 427 -0.86 -29.92 40.37
CA GLN A 427 -0.93 -29.25 41.67
C GLN A 427 -2.19 -28.40 41.78
N PHE A 428 -2.60 -27.74 40.67
CA PHE A 428 -3.85 -26.97 40.60
C PHE A 428 -5.08 -27.91 40.66
N ILE A 429 -5.08 -29.01 39.88
CA ILE A 429 -6.18 -30.01 39.91
C ILE A 429 -6.31 -30.60 41.35
N ARG A 430 -5.20 -30.91 42.01
CA ARG A 430 -5.23 -31.41 43.41
C ARG A 430 -5.74 -30.36 44.39
N SER A 431 -5.48 -29.06 44.16
CA SER A 431 -5.98 -28.00 45.05
C SER A 431 -7.47 -27.68 44.87
N VAL A 432 -8.07 -28.10 43.73
CA VAL A 432 -9.49 -27.88 43.43
C VAL A 432 -10.36 -29.10 43.77
N VAL A 433 -9.74 -30.29 43.87
CA VAL A 433 -10.43 -31.56 44.19
C VAL A 433 -10.34 -31.89 45.68
N ALA A 434 -9.52 -31.19 46.44
CA ALA A 434 -9.46 -31.21 47.92
C ALA A 434 -10.32 -30.09 48.51
#